data_92849d26b275da2493952a3f46a6b59d
#
_entry.id   92849d26b275da2493952a3f46a6b59d
#
_cell.length_a   1.000
_cell.length_b   1.000
_cell.length_c   1.000
_cell.angle_alpha   90.00
_cell.angle_beta   90.00
_cell.angle_gamma   90.00
#
_symmetry.space_group_name_H-M   'P 1'
#
loop_
_entity.id
_entity.type
_entity.pdbx_description
1 polymer ?
#
loop_
_entity_poly.entity_id
_entity_poly.type
_entity_poly.pdbx_seq_one_letter_code
_entity_poly.pdbx_strand_id
1 'polypeptide(L)'
;MKISRRKLIVLGGGALASSALSMPAIASGKKIKVGALRFTSHSASFIAKERGYFKQAGLDVEFEFFQAAQPMAIAVASGDVDYAVTAISGGLISLAQKGAIKVIGGVLSEEPGIDGQKFLVSDKAYQAGVRSPKDLDGKRYAVTQSGSSFHYMGSKMAAAEKIKLSFVPLQKVGAIIGALKSGQVDAWSIVPHIAKPLSRGGAVHIIGDVADYLPNYQITT
;
A
#
# COMPACT_ATOMS: atom_id res chain seq x y z
N MET A 1 -29.32 -73.29 -21.20
CA MET A 1 -28.92 -72.85 -19.80
C MET A 1 -29.87 -71.74 -19.39
N LYS A 2 -30.86 -72.00 -18.51
CA LYS A 2 -31.88 -71.01 -18.10
C LYS A 2 -31.37 -70.23 -16.89
N ILE A 3 -31.14 -68.94 -17.06
CA ILE A 3 -30.72 -68.03 -15.99
C ILE A 3 -31.94 -67.70 -15.13
N SER A 4 -31.95 -68.07 -13.87
CA SER A 4 -33.04 -67.84 -12.93
C SER A 4 -33.19 -66.36 -12.61
N ARG A 5 -34.46 -65.88 -12.60
CA ARG A 5 -34.85 -64.48 -12.29
C ARG A 5 -34.28 -63.97 -10.94
N ARG A 6 -33.94 -64.84 -10.03
CA ARG A 6 -33.31 -64.51 -8.72
C ARG A 6 -31.86 -64.08 -8.84
N LYS A 7 -31.12 -64.44 -9.89
CA LYS A 7 -29.73 -64.01 -10.11
C LYS A 7 -29.60 -62.65 -10.77
N LEU A 8 -30.67 -62.13 -11.39
CA LEU A 8 -30.69 -60.78 -11.95
C LEU A 8 -30.87 -59.67 -10.94
N ILE A 9 -31.47 -59.98 -9.75
CA ILE A 9 -31.72 -58.97 -8.72
C ILE A 9 -30.45 -58.67 -7.87
N VAL A 10 -29.51 -59.58 -7.82
CA VAL A 10 -28.24 -59.41 -7.04
C VAL A 10 -27.20 -58.59 -7.84
N LEU A 11 -27.32 -58.55 -9.17
CA LEU A 11 -26.40 -57.76 -10.02
C LEU A 11 -26.86 -56.31 -10.25
N GLY A 12 -28.12 -55.97 -9.93
CA GLY A 12 -28.66 -54.60 -10.07
C GLY A 12 -28.55 -53.72 -8.82
N GLY A 13 -28.19 -54.30 -7.65
CA GLY A 13 -28.15 -53.58 -6.39
C GLY A 13 -26.78 -52.97 -6.05
N GLY A 14 -25.73 -53.24 -6.81
CA GLY A 14 -24.39 -52.79 -6.51
C GLY A 14 -23.92 -51.52 -7.21
N ALA A 15 -24.73 -50.95 -8.11
CA ALA A 15 -24.28 -49.81 -8.96
C ALA A 15 -24.85 -48.45 -8.54
N LEU A 16 -25.60 -48.36 -7.45
CA LEU A 16 -26.25 -47.09 -7.02
C LEU A 16 -25.70 -46.51 -5.71
N ALA A 17 -24.57 -47.01 -5.20
CA ALA A 17 -24.01 -46.58 -3.92
C ALA A 17 -22.67 -45.82 -4.03
N SER A 18 -22.28 -45.31 -5.18
CA SER A 18 -21.03 -44.54 -5.33
C SER A 18 -21.16 -43.20 -6.07
N SER A 19 -22.37 -42.60 -6.09
CA SER A 19 -22.45 -41.16 -6.20
C SER A 19 -22.27 -40.54 -4.78
N ALA A 20 -21.17 -40.93 -4.10
CA ALA A 20 -20.66 -40.09 -3.05
C ALA A 20 -20.44 -38.71 -3.67
N LEU A 21 -21.30 -37.78 -3.29
CA LEU A 21 -21.13 -36.36 -3.52
C LEU A 21 -19.65 -36.07 -3.32
N SER A 22 -18.90 -35.90 -4.42
CA SER A 22 -17.62 -35.24 -4.37
C SER A 22 -17.96 -33.79 -3.93
N MET A 23 -18.08 -33.57 -2.63
CA MET A 23 -17.91 -32.25 -2.09
C MET A 23 -16.62 -31.75 -2.70
N PRO A 24 -16.63 -30.58 -3.36
CA PRO A 24 -15.37 -30.02 -3.77
C PRO A 24 -14.53 -30.01 -2.52
N ALA A 25 -13.42 -30.75 -2.51
CA ALA A 25 -12.42 -30.59 -1.49
C ALA A 25 -12.12 -29.10 -1.54
N ILE A 26 -12.53 -28.36 -0.49
CA ILE A 26 -12.00 -27.04 -0.22
C ILE A 26 -10.53 -27.37 -0.02
N ALA A 27 -9.77 -27.27 -1.11
CA ALA A 27 -8.33 -27.32 -1.02
C ALA A 27 -8.02 -26.37 0.13
N SER A 28 -7.41 -26.85 1.19
CA SER A 28 -6.90 -25.99 2.26
C SER A 28 -5.85 -25.14 1.56
N GLY A 29 -6.31 -24.02 0.99
CA GLY A 29 -5.55 -23.18 0.12
C GLY A 29 -4.34 -22.70 0.93
N LYS A 30 -3.16 -22.76 0.33
CA LYS A 30 -1.95 -22.15 0.90
C LYS A 30 -2.36 -20.75 1.38
N LYS A 31 -2.09 -20.46 2.65
CA LYS A 31 -2.32 -19.15 3.23
C LYS A 31 -1.54 -18.12 2.43
N ILE A 32 -2.22 -17.10 1.95
CA ILE A 32 -1.64 -16.02 1.14
C ILE A 32 -1.27 -14.89 2.08
N LYS A 33 0.01 -14.58 2.20
CA LYS A 33 0.51 -13.46 2.98
C LYS A 33 0.55 -12.20 2.14
N VAL A 34 -0.12 -11.15 2.61
CA VAL A 34 -0.18 -9.84 1.93
C VAL A 34 0.41 -8.76 2.84
N GLY A 35 1.51 -8.17 2.41
CA GLY A 35 2.10 -7.01 3.08
C GLY A 35 1.20 -5.77 2.95
N ALA A 36 1.01 -5.04 4.05
CA ALA A 36 0.18 -3.82 4.07
C ALA A 36 0.70 -2.78 5.06
N LEU A 37 0.32 -1.52 4.86
CA LEU A 37 0.47 -0.44 5.83
C LEU A 37 -0.88 -0.13 6.48
N ARG A 38 -0.88 0.35 7.72
CA ARG A 38 -2.09 0.78 8.43
C ARG A 38 -2.52 2.19 8.01
N PHE A 39 -2.83 2.36 6.71
CA PHE A 39 -3.32 3.61 6.13
C PHE A 39 -4.69 3.43 5.49
N THR A 40 -5.48 4.48 5.45
CA THR A 40 -6.78 4.50 4.75
C THR A 40 -6.64 4.23 3.25
N SER A 41 -5.49 4.55 2.65
CA SER A 41 -5.18 4.19 1.26
C SER A 41 -5.17 2.67 0.98
N HIS A 42 -5.11 1.84 2.02
CA HIS A 42 -5.19 0.37 1.94
C HIS A 42 -6.58 -0.18 2.30
N SER A 43 -7.56 0.70 2.57
CA SER A 43 -8.88 0.31 3.08
C SER A 43 -9.63 -0.69 2.20
N ALA A 44 -9.48 -0.63 0.88
CA ALA A 44 -10.11 -1.57 -0.03
C ALA A 44 -9.76 -3.03 0.32
N SER A 45 -8.49 -3.31 0.62
CA SER A 45 -8.04 -4.65 1.01
C SER A 45 -8.57 -5.07 2.39
N PHE A 46 -8.63 -4.14 3.34
CA PHE A 46 -9.16 -4.40 4.68
C PHE A 46 -10.65 -4.66 4.64
N ILE A 47 -11.40 -3.86 3.89
CA ILE A 47 -12.86 -4.07 3.68
C ILE A 47 -13.10 -5.41 2.99
N ALA A 48 -12.31 -5.77 1.98
CA ALA A 48 -12.43 -7.06 1.31
C ALA A 48 -12.26 -8.24 2.28
N LYS A 49 -11.32 -8.14 3.23
CA LYS A 49 -11.14 -9.14 4.28
C LYS A 49 -12.32 -9.19 5.24
N GLU A 50 -12.72 -8.04 5.81
CA GLU A 50 -13.82 -7.93 6.77
C GLU A 50 -15.17 -8.39 6.18
N ARG A 51 -15.42 -8.08 4.89
CA ARG A 51 -16.62 -8.51 4.17
C ARG A 51 -16.53 -9.96 3.69
N GLY A 52 -15.43 -10.66 3.91
CA GLY A 52 -15.24 -12.04 3.51
C GLY A 52 -15.08 -12.26 2.00
N TYR A 53 -14.78 -11.22 1.21
CA TYR A 53 -14.65 -11.34 -0.25
C TYR A 53 -13.51 -12.27 -0.67
N PHE A 54 -12.40 -12.28 0.07
CA PHE A 54 -11.33 -13.25 -0.16
C PHE A 54 -11.79 -14.69 0.05
N LYS A 55 -12.53 -14.95 1.13
CA LYS A 55 -13.09 -16.29 1.41
C LYS A 55 -14.08 -16.73 0.34
N GLN A 56 -14.95 -15.80 -0.13
CA GLN A 56 -15.87 -16.07 -1.23
C GLN A 56 -15.16 -16.42 -2.55
N ALA A 57 -13.97 -15.82 -2.75
CA ALA A 57 -13.10 -16.15 -3.87
C ALA A 57 -12.23 -17.41 -3.65
N GLY A 58 -12.39 -18.13 -2.52
CA GLY A 58 -11.58 -19.31 -2.18
C GLY A 58 -10.17 -18.99 -1.71
N LEU A 59 -9.89 -17.75 -1.31
CA LEU A 59 -8.57 -17.29 -0.89
C LEU A 59 -8.48 -17.16 0.64
N ASP A 60 -7.44 -17.74 1.25
CA ASP A 60 -7.10 -17.55 2.66
C ASP A 60 -6.01 -16.47 2.78
N VAL A 61 -6.43 -15.22 2.99
CA VAL A 61 -5.54 -14.05 3.04
C VAL A 61 -5.23 -13.65 4.47
N GLU A 62 -3.93 -13.51 4.77
CA GLU A 62 -3.42 -12.92 6.00
C GLU A 62 -2.63 -11.65 5.69
N PHE A 63 -2.90 -10.57 6.46
CA PHE A 63 -2.12 -9.34 6.34
C PHE A 63 -0.92 -9.34 7.28
N GLU A 64 0.26 -9.02 6.73
CA GLU A 64 1.47 -8.71 7.47
C GLU A 64 1.72 -7.21 7.41
N PHE A 65 1.81 -6.56 8.59
CA PHE A 65 1.88 -5.09 8.67
C PHE A 65 3.32 -4.59 8.76
N PHE A 66 3.66 -3.70 7.85
CA PHE A 66 4.95 -3.04 7.78
C PHE A 66 4.87 -1.58 8.24
N GLN A 67 6.02 -0.97 8.53
CA GLN A 67 6.11 0.44 8.92
C GLN A 67 6.40 1.38 7.73
N ALA A 68 6.81 0.84 6.58
CA ALA A 68 7.16 1.58 5.38
C ALA A 68 7.01 0.71 4.12
N ALA A 69 6.84 1.36 2.96
CA ALA A 69 6.69 0.68 1.66
C ALA A 69 7.95 -0.08 1.22
N GLN A 70 9.14 0.45 1.53
CA GLN A 70 10.40 -0.16 1.10
C GLN A 70 10.62 -1.57 1.65
N PRO A 71 10.45 -1.85 2.97
CA PRO A 71 10.55 -3.20 3.50
C PRO A 71 9.55 -4.18 2.90
N MET A 72 8.34 -3.73 2.55
CA MET A 72 7.35 -4.59 1.88
C MET A 72 7.80 -5.03 0.49
N ALA A 73 8.35 -4.12 -0.32
CA ALA A 73 8.87 -4.46 -1.64
C ALA A 73 10.02 -5.49 -1.55
N ILE A 74 10.87 -5.38 -0.53
CA ILE A 74 11.93 -6.35 -0.24
C ILE A 74 11.32 -7.68 0.18
N ALA A 75 10.31 -7.70 1.06
CA ALA A 75 9.67 -8.91 1.55
C ALA A 75 8.96 -9.69 0.42
N VAL A 76 8.41 -9.01 -0.58
CA VAL A 76 7.90 -9.68 -1.80
C VAL A 76 9.05 -10.28 -2.60
N ALA A 77 10.14 -9.54 -2.79
CA ALA A 77 11.28 -10.00 -3.57
C ALA A 77 12.02 -11.19 -2.91
N SER A 78 12.02 -11.27 -1.57
CA SER A 78 12.59 -12.41 -0.81
C SER A 78 11.62 -13.59 -0.65
N GLY A 79 10.33 -13.41 -0.91
CA GLY A 79 9.30 -14.42 -0.69
C GLY A 79 8.79 -14.51 0.74
N ASP A 80 9.11 -13.55 1.61
CA ASP A 80 8.58 -13.50 2.99
C ASP A 80 7.08 -13.23 3.01
N VAL A 81 6.58 -12.46 2.01
CA VAL A 81 5.16 -12.31 1.68
C VAL A 81 4.92 -12.63 0.21
N ASP A 82 3.73 -13.14 -0.11
CA ASP A 82 3.36 -13.51 -1.49
C ASP A 82 3.00 -12.27 -2.33
N TYR A 83 2.34 -11.28 -1.71
CA TYR A 83 1.91 -10.02 -2.33
C TYR A 83 2.13 -8.85 -1.37
N ALA A 84 2.07 -7.64 -1.89
CA ALA A 84 1.99 -6.43 -1.07
C ALA A 84 1.07 -5.39 -1.69
N VAL A 85 0.32 -4.69 -0.85
CA VAL A 85 -0.37 -3.45 -1.21
C VAL A 85 0.54 -2.31 -0.76
N THR A 86 1.13 -1.58 -1.69
CA THR A 86 2.18 -0.60 -1.40
C THR A 86 2.16 0.57 -2.38
N ALA A 87 2.84 1.66 -2.03
CA ALA A 87 3.01 2.81 -2.92
C ALA A 87 4.15 2.57 -3.91
N ILE A 88 4.04 3.17 -5.09
CA ILE A 88 5.19 3.26 -6.00
C ILE A 88 6.32 4.03 -5.31
N SER A 89 7.51 3.47 -5.34
CA SER A 89 8.71 4.01 -4.70
C SER A 89 9.93 3.76 -5.58
N GLY A 90 11.01 4.49 -5.36
CA GLY A 90 12.26 4.25 -6.09
C GLY A 90 12.79 2.83 -5.90
N GLY A 91 12.65 2.28 -4.69
CA GLY A 91 13.04 0.91 -4.38
C GLY A 91 12.17 -0.12 -5.10
N LEU A 92 10.83 0.06 -5.14
CA LEU A 92 9.93 -0.80 -5.88
C LEU A 92 10.27 -0.78 -7.39
N ILE A 93 10.46 0.41 -7.97
CA ILE A 93 10.84 0.56 -9.38
C ILE A 93 12.15 -0.20 -9.65
N SER A 94 13.16 -0.04 -8.82
CA SER A 94 14.45 -0.73 -8.98
C SER A 94 14.31 -2.26 -8.94
N LEU A 95 13.51 -2.80 -8.03
CA LEU A 95 13.25 -4.24 -7.93
C LEU A 95 12.46 -4.76 -9.14
N ALA A 96 11.47 -4.00 -9.61
CA ALA A 96 10.69 -4.34 -10.80
C ALA A 96 11.55 -4.34 -12.08
N GLN A 97 12.43 -3.35 -12.24
CA GLN A 97 13.38 -3.29 -13.36
C GLN A 97 14.35 -4.48 -13.40
N LYS A 98 14.70 -5.02 -12.23
CA LYS A 98 15.52 -6.23 -12.10
C LYS A 98 14.71 -7.53 -12.27
N GLY A 99 13.41 -7.44 -12.50
CA GLY A 99 12.53 -8.61 -12.61
C GLY A 99 12.27 -9.36 -11.28
N ALA A 100 12.70 -8.78 -10.15
CA ALA A 100 12.52 -9.41 -8.83
C ALA A 100 11.07 -9.36 -8.34
N ILE A 101 10.29 -8.38 -8.80
CA ILE A 101 8.86 -8.22 -8.49
C ILE A 101 8.10 -7.76 -9.74
N LYS A 102 6.76 -7.92 -9.69
CA LYS A 102 5.85 -7.37 -10.72
C LYS A 102 4.77 -6.53 -10.05
N VAL A 103 4.43 -5.39 -10.64
CA VAL A 103 3.23 -4.64 -10.33
C VAL A 103 2.09 -5.23 -11.15
N ILE A 104 1.05 -5.73 -10.49
CA ILE A 104 -0.05 -6.46 -11.13
C ILE A 104 -1.34 -5.64 -11.23
N GLY A 105 -1.40 -4.48 -10.55
CA GLY A 105 -2.57 -3.59 -10.61
C GLY A 105 -2.38 -2.34 -9.79
N GLY A 106 -3.15 -1.29 -10.10
CA GLY A 106 -3.31 -0.09 -9.28
C GLY A 106 -4.56 -0.24 -8.40
N VAL A 107 -4.52 0.32 -7.19
CA VAL A 107 -5.64 0.30 -6.23
C VAL A 107 -6.16 1.71 -5.99
N LEU A 108 -5.27 2.68 -5.81
CA LEU A 108 -5.61 4.08 -5.54
C LEU A 108 -4.56 4.99 -6.16
N SER A 109 -5.00 5.98 -6.92
CA SER A 109 -4.13 6.98 -7.57
C SER A 109 -4.37 8.39 -7.05
N GLU A 110 -3.35 9.24 -7.20
CA GLU A 110 -3.50 10.68 -7.07
C GLU A 110 -4.22 11.23 -8.29
N GLU A 111 -5.30 11.99 -8.07
CA GLU A 111 -6.07 12.62 -9.12
C GLU A 111 -6.25 14.10 -8.80
N PRO A 112 -5.99 15.02 -9.76
CA PRO A 112 -6.30 16.43 -9.58
C PRO A 112 -7.78 16.64 -9.23
N GLY A 113 -8.03 17.46 -8.20
CA GLY A 113 -9.39 17.71 -7.70
C GLY A 113 -9.96 16.66 -6.74
N ILE A 114 -9.26 15.56 -6.53
CA ILE A 114 -9.57 14.59 -5.48
C ILE A 114 -8.67 14.83 -4.27
N ASP A 115 -9.20 14.60 -3.07
CA ASP A 115 -8.47 14.82 -1.82
C ASP A 115 -7.37 13.77 -1.61
N GLY A 116 -6.25 13.98 -2.25
CA GLY A 116 -5.05 13.15 -2.21
C GLY A 116 -4.03 13.57 -1.16
N GLN A 117 -2.80 13.09 -1.30
CA GLN A 117 -1.69 13.40 -0.41
C GLN A 117 -1.31 14.88 -0.46
N LYS A 118 -0.88 15.42 0.68
CA LYS A 118 -0.56 16.83 0.88
C LYS A 118 0.92 17.01 1.15
N PHE A 119 1.50 18.10 0.63
CA PHE A 119 2.77 18.63 1.11
C PHE A 119 2.53 19.48 2.36
N LEU A 120 3.27 19.18 3.41
CA LEU A 120 3.21 19.85 4.70
C LEU A 120 4.50 20.56 5.01
N VAL A 121 4.40 21.67 5.75
CA VAL A 121 5.54 22.32 6.39
C VAL A 121 5.31 22.51 7.89
N SER A 122 6.40 22.53 8.65
CA SER A 122 6.38 22.93 10.07
C SER A 122 5.90 24.38 10.23
N ASP A 123 5.27 24.69 11.35
CA ASP A 123 4.91 26.09 11.65
C ASP A 123 6.13 27.01 11.60
N LYS A 124 7.28 26.56 12.13
CA LYS A 124 8.55 27.31 12.06
C LYS A 124 8.94 27.67 10.61
N ALA A 125 8.88 26.72 9.68
CA ALA A 125 9.20 26.98 8.28
C ALA A 125 8.12 27.89 7.63
N TYR A 126 6.86 27.71 7.99
CA TYR A 126 5.76 28.52 7.53
C TYR A 126 5.92 29.98 7.98
N GLN A 127 6.23 30.26 9.24
CA GLN A 127 6.51 31.61 9.76
C GLN A 127 7.76 32.23 9.11
N ALA A 128 8.72 31.41 8.68
CA ALA A 128 9.89 31.84 7.92
C ALA A 128 9.62 32.10 6.42
N GLY A 129 8.34 32.05 5.97
CA GLY A 129 7.94 32.43 4.62
C GLY A 129 7.70 31.28 3.64
N VAL A 130 7.80 30.02 4.04
CA VAL A 130 7.50 28.86 3.16
C VAL A 130 5.98 28.72 3.03
N ARG A 131 5.45 28.98 1.84
CA ARG A 131 4.00 28.99 1.54
C ARG A 131 3.59 27.99 0.46
N SER A 132 4.56 27.52 -0.31
CA SER A 132 4.34 26.63 -1.44
C SER A 132 5.52 25.67 -1.61
N PRO A 133 5.39 24.57 -2.36
CA PRO A 133 6.48 23.63 -2.61
C PRO A 133 7.76 24.26 -3.20
N LYS A 134 7.63 25.30 -4.04
CA LYS A 134 8.79 26.02 -4.60
C LYS A 134 9.67 26.71 -3.57
N ASP A 135 9.11 27.05 -2.39
CA ASP A 135 9.83 27.73 -1.32
C ASP A 135 10.67 26.77 -0.45
N LEU A 136 10.69 25.48 -0.83
CA LEU A 136 11.41 24.42 -0.11
C LEU A 136 12.88 24.29 -0.51
N ASP A 137 13.43 25.20 -1.32
CA ASP A 137 14.85 25.09 -1.70
C ASP A 137 15.78 25.08 -0.48
N GLY A 138 16.69 24.10 -0.44
CA GLY A 138 17.62 23.86 0.67
C GLY A 138 16.98 23.35 1.98
N LYS A 139 15.65 23.13 2.03
CA LYS A 139 14.95 22.72 3.26
C LYS A 139 15.09 21.22 3.54
N ARG A 140 14.97 20.88 4.83
CA ARG A 140 14.99 19.49 5.34
C ARG A 140 13.63 18.84 5.08
N TYR A 141 13.60 17.85 4.21
CA TYR A 141 12.39 17.11 3.85
C TYR A 141 12.42 15.71 4.47
N ALA A 142 11.46 15.43 5.34
CA ALA A 142 11.40 14.14 6.03
C ALA A 142 10.98 13.02 5.11
N VAL A 143 11.60 11.86 5.29
CA VAL A 143 11.22 10.60 4.62
C VAL A 143 11.28 9.46 5.63
N THR A 144 10.57 8.35 5.36
CA THR A 144 10.74 7.15 6.19
C THR A 144 12.11 6.53 5.94
N GLN A 145 12.50 6.38 4.68
CA GLN A 145 13.78 5.82 4.25
C GLN A 145 14.17 6.38 2.89
N SER A 146 15.46 6.35 2.56
CA SER A 146 15.92 6.59 1.19
C SER A 146 15.28 5.58 0.23
N GLY A 147 14.79 6.05 -0.94
CA GLY A 147 14.07 5.22 -1.90
C GLY A 147 12.60 4.94 -1.57
N SER A 148 12.07 5.44 -0.43
CA SER A 148 10.65 5.31 -0.08
C SER A 148 9.74 6.12 -1.02
N SER A 149 8.43 5.90 -0.93
CA SER A 149 7.42 6.70 -1.64
C SER A 149 7.51 8.19 -1.30
N PHE A 150 7.75 8.53 -0.04
CA PHE A 150 7.95 9.94 0.38
C PHE A 150 9.20 10.55 -0.24
N HIS A 151 10.30 9.78 -0.36
CA HIS A 151 11.50 10.22 -1.07
C HIS A 151 11.21 10.43 -2.55
N TYR A 152 10.47 9.51 -3.18
CA TYR A 152 10.09 9.63 -4.58
C TYR A 152 9.22 10.87 -4.84
N MET A 153 8.17 11.10 -4.03
CA MET A 153 7.29 12.26 -4.15
C MET A 153 8.06 13.58 -3.96
N GLY A 154 8.87 13.68 -2.91
CA GLY A 154 9.71 14.86 -2.66
C GLY A 154 10.70 15.12 -3.80
N SER A 155 11.33 14.08 -4.34
CA SER A 155 12.27 14.20 -5.47
C SER A 155 11.58 14.67 -6.75
N LYS A 156 10.38 14.16 -7.05
CA LYS A 156 9.63 14.57 -8.24
C LYS A 156 9.16 16.03 -8.15
N MET A 157 8.63 16.42 -6.99
CA MET A 157 8.26 17.81 -6.73
C MET A 157 9.48 18.74 -6.84
N ALA A 158 10.61 18.38 -6.20
CA ALA A 158 11.83 19.17 -6.25
C ALA A 158 12.38 19.32 -7.68
N ALA A 159 12.30 18.26 -8.49
CA ALA A 159 12.69 18.31 -9.89
C ALA A 159 11.80 19.26 -10.73
N ALA A 160 10.47 19.21 -10.49
CA ALA A 160 9.52 20.08 -11.17
C ALA A 160 9.73 21.56 -10.82
N GLU A 161 9.98 21.86 -9.55
CA GLU A 161 10.26 23.22 -9.06
C GLU A 161 11.72 23.67 -9.27
N LYS A 162 12.60 22.77 -9.74
CA LYS A 162 14.05 23.02 -9.94
C LYS A 162 14.76 23.42 -8.65
N ILE A 163 14.37 22.86 -7.53
CA ILE A 163 14.92 23.10 -6.19
C ILE A 163 15.69 21.86 -5.69
N LYS A 164 16.43 22.04 -4.59
CA LYS A 164 17.17 20.98 -3.91
C LYS A 164 16.58 20.75 -2.52
N LEU A 165 16.31 19.50 -2.15
CA LEU A 165 15.87 19.12 -0.82
C LEU A 165 17.00 18.38 -0.08
N SER A 166 17.08 18.59 1.24
CA SER A 166 17.89 17.80 2.15
C SER A 166 17.01 16.71 2.76
N PHE A 167 17.09 15.47 2.25
CA PHE A 167 16.26 14.37 2.73
C PHE A 167 16.74 13.84 4.08
N VAL A 168 15.81 13.77 5.06
CA VAL A 168 16.06 13.32 6.43
C VAL A 168 15.29 12.02 6.70
N PRO A 169 15.95 10.85 6.76
CA PRO A 169 15.30 9.58 7.05
C PRO A 169 15.00 9.43 8.55
N LEU A 170 13.73 9.27 8.91
CA LEU A 170 13.25 9.15 10.28
C LEU A 170 12.52 7.83 10.57
N GLN A 171 12.49 6.91 9.62
CA GLN A 171 12.01 5.52 9.67
C GLN A 171 10.51 5.36 9.97
N LYS A 172 9.94 6.09 10.93
CA LYS A 172 8.55 5.93 11.40
C LYS A 172 7.75 7.21 11.21
N VAL A 173 6.51 7.06 10.79
CA VAL A 173 5.56 8.18 10.62
C VAL A 173 5.43 9.03 11.90
N GLY A 174 5.34 8.39 13.07
CA GLY A 174 5.26 9.11 14.35
C GLY A 174 6.50 9.97 14.63
N ALA A 175 7.71 9.50 14.30
CA ALA A 175 8.93 10.28 14.44
C ALA A 175 8.95 11.48 13.48
N ILE A 176 8.47 11.30 12.24
CA ILE A 176 8.36 12.41 11.28
C ILE A 176 7.37 13.47 11.78
N ILE A 177 6.22 13.06 12.32
CA ILE A 177 5.23 13.99 12.90
C ILE A 177 5.85 14.78 14.05
N GLY A 178 6.57 14.12 14.95
CA GLY A 178 7.26 14.80 16.05
C GLY A 178 8.31 15.80 15.58
N ALA A 179 9.14 15.40 14.62
CA ALA A 179 10.19 16.24 14.06
C ALA A 179 9.63 17.44 13.27
N LEU A 180 8.51 17.24 12.56
CA LEU A 180 7.84 18.33 11.85
C LEU A 180 7.21 19.34 12.81
N LYS A 181 6.50 18.87 13.83
CA LYS A 181 5.91 19.73 14.86
C LYS A 181 6.95 20.54 15.63
N SER A 182 8.10 19.97 15.92
CA SER A 182 9.20 20.65 16.62
C SER A 182 10.06 21.53 15.71
N GLY A 183 9.86 21.50 14.39
CA GLY A 183 10.69 22.21 13.43
C GLY A 183 12.10 21.63 13.25
N GLN A 184 12.33 20.37 13.66
CA GLN A 184 13.58 19.65 13.39
C GLN A 184 13.69 19.28 11.90
N VAL A 185 12.57 19.07 11.22
CA VAL A 185 12.46 19.04 9.76
C VAL A 185 11.49 20.11 9.31
N ASP A 186 11.66 20.56 8.07
CA ASP A 186 10.91 21.69 7.55
C ASP A 186 9.66 21.25 6.80
N ALA A 187 9.73 20.13 6.07
CA ALA A 187 8.65 19.65 5.21
C ALA A 187 8.51 18.12 5.20
N TRP A 188 7.32 17.67 4.73
CA TRP A 188 6.96 16.27 4.52
C TRP A 188 5.76 16.16 3.59
N SER A 189 5.45 14.95 3.09
CA SER A 189 4.19 14.65 2.43
C SER A 189 3.49 13.46 3.07
N ILE A 190 2.15 13.51 3.18
CA ILE A 190 1.36 12.46 3.82
C ILE A 190 -0.10 12.47 3.34
N VAL A 191 -0.78 11.35 3.54
CA VAL A 191 -2.20 11.15 3.26
C VAL A 191 -3.11 12.12 4.03
N PRO A 192 -4.28 12.51 3.47
CA PRO A 192 -5.10 13.60 3.99
C PRO A 192 -5.66 13.36 5.39
N HIS A 193 -5.97 12.12 5.76
CA HIS A 193 -6.49 11.80 7.10
C HIS A 193 -5.47 12.04 8.22
N ILE A 194 -4.17 12.17 7.91
CA ILE A 194 -3.12 12.59 8.85
C ILE A 194 -2.81 14.09 8.66
N ALA A 195 -2.68 14.55 7.42
CA ALA A 195 -2.32 15.92 7.09
C ALA A 195 -3.32 16.94 7.67
N LYS A 196 -4.62 16.73 7.44
CA LYS A 196 -5.67 17.66 7.84
C LYS A 196 -5.81 17.83 9.36
N PRO A 197 -5.85 16.77 10.20
CA PRO A 197 -5.83 16.95 11.64
C PRO A 197 -4.59 17.67 12.17
N LEU A 198 -3.40 17.37 11.61
CA LEU A 198 -2.16 18.04 12.00
C LEU A 198 -2.21 19.54 11.66
N SER A 199 -2.73 19.91 10.49
CA SER A 199 -2.86 21.30 10.07
C SER A 199 -3.89 22.06 10.89
N ARG A 200 -5.02 21.44 11.25
CA ARG A 200 -6.02 22.06 12.15
C ARG A 200 -5.45 22.37 13.54
N GLY A 201 -4.48 21.62 14.00
CA GLY A 201 -3.78 21.85 15.27
C GLY A 201 -2.76 23.01 15.24
N GLY A 202 -2.55 23.67 14.09
CA GLY A 202 -1.68 24.81 13.93
C GLY A 202 -0.17 24.54 13.97
N ALA A 203 0.23 23.30 14.29
CA ALA A 203 1.66 22.94 14.39
C ALA A 203 2.32 22.68 13.03
N VAL A 204 1.52 22.48 11.99
CA VAL A 204 1.96 22.29 10.60
C VAL A 204 0.96 22.96 9.66
N HIS A 205 1.41 23.25 8.42
CA HIS A 205 0.58 23.88 7.40
C HIS A 205 0.62 23.06 6.09
N ILE A 206 -0.51 22.95 5.42
CA ILE A 206 -0.61 22.38 4.07
C ILE A 206 -0.18 23.47 3.08
N ILE A 207 0.73 23.13 2.16
CA ILE A 207 1.29 24.07 1.17
C ILE A 207 1.09 23.63 -0.29
N GLY A 208 0.46 22.47 -0.51
CA GLY A 208 0.17 21.97 -1.86
C GLY A 208 -0.29 20.53 -1.87
N ASP A 209 -0.72 20.09 -3.02
CA ASP A 209 -1.16 18.72 -3.28
C ASP A 209 -0.11 17.94 -4.06
N VAL A 210 0.04 16.65 -3.74
CA VAL A 210 0.96 15.77 -4.47
C VAL A 210 0.47 15.56 -5.91
N ALA A 211 -0.84 15.54 -6.12
CA ALA A 211 -1.45 15.41 -7.44
C ALA A 211 -1.03 16.49 -8.45
N ASP A 212 -0.67 17.70 -7.99
CA ASP A 212 -0.21 18.80 -8.85
C ASP A 212 1.15 18.47 -9.51
N TYR A 213 1.95 17.61 -8.90
CA TYR A 213 3.29 17.20 -9.36
C TYR A 213 3.33 15.79 -9.91
N LEU A 214 2.42 14.95 -9.47
CA LEU A 214 2.39 13.52 -9.75
C LEU A 214 0.94 13.08 -10.05
N PRO A 215 0.30 13.61 -11.10
CA PRO A 215 -1.03 13.13 -11.51
C PRO A 215 -0.95 11.64 -11.86
N ASN A 216 -1.97 10.88 -11.51
CA ASN A 216 -2.06 9.42 -11.69
C ASN A 216 -1.01 8.61 -10.90
N TYR A 217 -0.32 9.22 -9.94
CA TYR A 217 0.62 8.49 -9.09
C TYR A 217 -0.12 7.43 -8.27
N GLN A 218 0.35 6.18 -8.37
CA GLN A 218 -0.23 5.08 -7.60
C GLN A 218 0.20 5.16 -6.13
N ILE A 219 -0.70 5.66 -5.29
CA ILE A 219 -0.55 5.70 -3.82
C ILE A 219 -0.53 4.28 -3.27
N THR A 220 -1.34 3.40 -3.91
CA THR A 220 -1.34 1.97 -3.63
C THR A 220 -1.44 1.16 -4.92
N THR A 221 -0.61 0.17 -4.99
CA THR A 221 -0.53 -0.79 -6.07
C THR A 221 -0.39 -2.18 -5.51
#